data_303cebbcb637f80f1b6dccc63046cad0
#
_entry.id   303cebbcb637f80f1b6dccc63046cad0
#
_cell.length_a   1.000
_cell.length_b   1.000
_cell.length_c   1.000
_cell.angle_alpha   90.00
_cell.angle_beta   90.00
_cell.angle_gamma   90.00
#
_symmetry.space_group_name_H-M   'P 1'
#
loop_
_entity.id
_entity.type
_entity.pdbx_description
1 polymer ?
#
loop_
_entity_poly.entity_id
_entity_poly.type
_entity_poly.pdbx_seq_one_letter_code
_entity_poly.pdbx_strand_id
1 'polypeptide(L)'
;RSTQGVSSAASDVYKRQYYDNVTDMRDDAVQMSDMVVRATESICELVNELPRFRHSKTLRELVFAINTIETDADHLFIESMRTLHTTCTDPLQVFAWHDVYRHLEQCSDDCERVANTIDSIVMKNS
;
A
#
# COMPACT_ATOMS: atom_id res chain seq x y z
N ARG A 1 2.25 6.91 -15.99
CA ARG A 1 1.09 7.46 -15.27
C ARG A 1 0.82 6.74 -13.94
N SER A 2 1.01 5.41 -13.82
CA SER A 2 0.89 4.68 -12.55
C SER A 2 1.96 5.07 -11.55
N THR A 3 3.19 5.36 -12.01
CA THR A 3 4.30 5.88 -11.20
C THR A 3 4.01 7.25 -10.59
N GLN A 4 3.21 8.07 -11.25
CA GLN A 4 2.89 9.43 -10.77
C GLN A 4 1.94 9.40 -9.57
N GLY A 5 0.99 8.47 -9.52
CA GLY A 5 0.10 8.27 -8.36
C GLY A 5 0.86 7.81 -7.13
N VAL A 6 1.80 6.86 -7.29
CA VAL A 6 2.67 6.37 -6.22
C VAL A 6 3.64 7.46 -5.77
N SER A 7 4.21 8.22 -6.70
CA SER A 7 5.08 9.36 -6.39
C SER A 7 4.33 10.44 -5.62
N SER A 8 3.06 10.69 -5.97
CA SER A 8 2.20 11.64 -5.24
C SER A 8 1.92 11.17 -3.80
N ALA A 9 1.57 9.89 -3.63
CA ALA A 9 1.33 9.32 -2.31
C ALA A 9 2.58 9.37 -1.43
N ALA A 10 3.74 9.01 -1.98
CA ALA A 10 5.02 9.09 -1.28
C ALA A 10 5.37 10.55 -0.91
N SER A 11 5.10 11.49 -1.82
CA SER A 11 5.29 12.92 -1.57
C SER A 11 4.38 13.44 -0.46
N ASP A 12 3.13 12.96 -0.41
CA ASP A 12 2.18 13.34 0.64
C ASP A 12 2.60 12.82 2.01
N VAL A 13 3.09 11.58 2.10
CA VAL A 13 3.67 11.04 3.34
C VAL A 13 4.87 11.87 3.80
N TYR A 14 5.77 12.23 2.88
CA TYR A 14 6.95 13.06 3.19
C TYR A 14 6.55 14.45 3.69
N LYS A 15 5.58 15.11 3.05
CA LYS A 15 5.07 16.41 3.49
C LYS A 15 4.45 16.31 4.88
N ARG A 16 3.69 15.27 5.17
CA ARG A 16 3.11 15.03 6.49
C ARG A 16 4.19 14.88 7.54
N GLN A 17 5.24 14.10 7.28
CA GLN A 17 6.40 13.99 8.18
C GLN A 17 7.00 15.34 8.51
N TYR A 18 7.15 16.20 7.49
CA TYR A 18 7.70 17.55 7.68
C TYR A 18 6.79 18.44 8.54
N TYR A 19 5.50 18.48 8.23
CA TYR A 19 4.53 19.28 8.98
C TYR A 19 4.35 18.81 10.42
N ASP A 20 4.35 17.51 10.62
CA ASP A 20 4.13 16.90 11.92
C ASP A 20 5.42 16.83 12.76
N ASN A 21 6.53 17.35 12.24
CA ASN A 21 7.84 17.37 12.90
C ASN A 21 8.30 15.98 13.36
N VAL A 22 8.12 14.99 12.49
CA VAL A 22 8.57 13.63 12.74
C VAL A 22 10.08 13.55 12.52
N THR A 23 10.83 13.28 13.56
CA THR A 23 12.30 13.27 13.54
C THR A 23 12.90 11.88 13.48
N ASP A 24 12.16 10.87 13.95
CA ASP A 24 12.64 9.48 14.02
C ASP A 24 11.85 8.60 13.06
N MET A 25 12.56 7.71 12.35
CA MET A 25 11.94 6.72 11.46
C MET A 25 11.56 5.46 12.25
N ARG A 26 10.33 5.01 12.07
CA ARG A 26 9.85 3.78 12.70
C ARG A 26 9.99 2.60 11.74
N ASP A 27 10.47 1.47 12.25
CA ASP A 27 10.73 0.26 11.44
C ASP A 27 9.45 -0.30 10.79
N ASP A 28 8.34 -0.25 11.49
CA ASP A 28 7.06 -0.70 10.96
C ASP A 28 6.58 0.15 9.78
N ALA A 29 6.83 1.46 9.80
CA ALA A 29 6.55 2.34 8.66
C ALA A 29 7.42 1.98 7.44
N VAL A 30 8.67 1.63 7.65
CA VAL A 30 9.57 1.15 6.59
C VAL A 30 9.04 -0.15 6.00
N GLN A 31 8.62 -1.10 6.83
CA GLN A 31 8.03 -2.37 6.39
C GLN A 31 6.74 -2.15 5.58
N MET A 32 5.86 -1.26 6.04
CA MET A 32 4.64 -0.90 5.30
C MET A 32 4.97 -0.26 3.95
N SER A 33 5.98 0.60 3.90
CA SER A 33 6.45 1.23 2.65
C SER A 33 6.97 0.18 1.66
N ASP A 34 7.72 -0.80 2.13
CA ASP A 34 8.20 -1.91 1.30
C ASP A 34 7.04 -2.73 0.73
N MET A 35 6.00 -2.96 1.52
CA MET A 35 4.80 -3.66 1.06
C MET A 35 4.08 -2.86 -0.03
N VAL A 36 3.96 -1.55 0.12
CA VAL A 36 3.37 -0.66 -0.91
C VAL A 36 4.17 -0.72 -2.20
N VAL A 37 5.50 -0.69 -2.12
CA VAL A 37 6.39 -0.80 -3.29
C VAL A 37 6.16 -2.12 -4.01
N ARG A 38 6.14 -3.24 -3.29
CA ARG A 38 5.88 -4.58 -3.87
C ARG A 38 4.50 -4.67 -4.53
N ALA A 39 3.48 -4.13 -3.87
CA ALA A 39 2.13 -4.10 -4.43
C ALA A 39 2.09 -3.30 -5.73
N THR A 40 2.76 -2.16 -5.78
CA THR A 40 2.82 -1.29 -6.95
C THR A 40 3.58 -1.96 -8.11
N GLU A 41 4.68 -2.63 -7.83
CA GLU A 41 5.42 -3.41 -8.83
C GLU A 41 4.53 -4.51 -9.43
N SER A 42 3.77 -5.20 -8.59
CA SER A 42 2.81 -6.22 -9.03
C SER A 42 1.68 -5.62 -9.87
N ILE A 43 1.21 -4.41 -9.55
CA ILE A 43 0.24 -3.67 -10.38
C ILE A 43 0.81 -3.36 -11.76
N CYS A 44 2.07 -2.93 -11.84
CA CYS A 44 2.72 -2.67 -13.13
C CYS A 44 2.78 -3.94 -13.99
N GLU A 45 3.17 -5.07 -13.40
CA GLU A 45 3.17 -6.36 -14.09
C GLU A 45 1.77 -6.77 -14.54
N LEU A 46 0.78 -6.56 -13.68
CA LEU A 46 -0.63 -6.89 -13.96
C LEU A 46 -1.16 -6.10 -15.17
N VAL A 47 -0.87 -4.81 -15.22
CA VAL A 47 -1.26 -3.95 -16.34
C VAL A 47 -0.57 -4.38 -17.63
N ASN A 48 0.71 -4.79 -17.55
CA ASN A 48 1.45 -5.29 -18.70
C ASN A 48 0.90 -6.63 -19.23
N GLU A 49 0.34 -7.47 -18.37
CA GLU A 49 -0.28 -8.74 -18.75
C GLU A 49 -1.71 -8.59 -19.29
N LEU A 50 -2.37 -7.48 -19.00
CA LEU A 50 -3.78 -7.27 -19.34
C LEU A 50 -4.10 -7.47 -20.83
N PRO A 51 -3.29 -7.03 -21.82
CA PRO A 51 -3.58 -7.29 -23.23
C PRO A 51 -3.63 -8.76 -23.62
N ARG A 52 -3.00 -9.63 -22.82
CA ARG A 52 -2.92 -11.07 -23.04
C ARG A 52 -3.78 -11.87 -22.07
N PHE A 53 -4.78 -11.27 -21.48
CA PHE A 53 -5.54 -11.84 -20.34
C PHE A 53 -6.12 -13.25 -20.64
N ARG A 54 -6.50 -13.53 -21.89
CA ARG A 54 -7.11 -14.80 -22.27
C ARG A 54 -6.15 -16.00 -22.18
N HIS A 55 -4.85 -15.71 -22.24
CA HIS A 55 -3.80 -16.74 -22.27
C HIS A 55 -2.83 -16.63 -21.08
N SER A 56 -3.07 -15.68 -20.17
CA SER A 56 -2.17 -15.41 -19.06
C SER A 56 -2.63 -16.17 -17.81
N LYS A 57 -1.82 -17.12 -17.37
CA LYS A 57 -1.95 -17.72 -16.04
C LYS A 57 -1.42 -16.80 -14.94
N THR A 58 -0.45 -15.98 -15.31
CA THR A 58 0.26 -15.05 -14.41
C THR A 58 -0.66 -13.96 -13.87
N LEU A 59 -1.69 -13.57 -14.63
CA LEU A 59 -2.60 -12.49 -14.24
C LEU A 59 -3.31 -12.81 -12.90
N ARG A 60 -3.86 -14.01 -12.77
CA ARG A 60 -4.53 -14.45 -11.52
C ARG A 60 -3.56 -14.54 -10.36
N GLU A 61 -2.34 -15.02 -10.63
CA GLU A 61 -1.29 -15.11 -9.60
C GLU A 61 -0.90 -13.72 -9.09
N LEU A 62 -0.82 -12.73 -9.99
CA LEU A 62 -0.54 -11.34 -9.62
C LEU A 62 -1.66 -10.71 -8.78
N VAL A 63 -2.91 -10.93 -9.16
CA VAL A 63 -4.07 -10.47 -8.37
C VAL A 63 -4.04 -11.09 -6.97
N PHE A 64 -3.78 -12.38 -6.88
CA PHE A 64 -3.67 -13.08 -5.60
C PHE A 64 -2.51 -12.53 -4.76
N ALA A 65 -1.36 -12.29 -5.39
CA ALA A 65 -0.19 -11.72 -4.70
C ALA A 65 -0.47 -10.32 -4.14
N ILE A 66 -1.17 -9.47 -4.89
CA ILE A 66 -1.54 -8.12 -4.44
C ILE A 66 -2.51 -8.20 -3.26
N ASN A 67 -3.51 -9.07 -3.32
CA ASN A 67 -4.45 -9.27 -2.22
C ASN A 67 -3.74 -9.82 -0.96
N THR A 68 -2.75 -10.67 -1.12
CA THR A 68 -1.94 -11.19 -0.01
C THR A 68 -1.11 -10.06 0.63
N ILE A 69 -0.48 -9.22 -0.18
CA ILE A 69 0.29 -8.07 0.31
C ILE A 69 -0.62 -7.11 1.09
N GLU A 70 -1.82 -6.84 0.58
CA GLU A 70 -2.79 -5.98 1.26
C GLU A 70 -3.20 -6.57 2.62
N THR A 71 -3.49 -7.86 2.68
CA THR A 71 -3.85 -8.53 3.93
C THR A 71 -2.71 -8.44 4.95
N ASP A 72 -1.47 -8.67 4.52
CA ASP A 72 -0.30 -8.55 5.39
C ASP A 72 -0.07 -7.10 5.85
N ALA A 73 -0.28 -6.14 4.96
CA ALA A 73 -0.17 -4.72 5.27
C ALA A 73 -1.24 -4.27 6.28
N ASP A 74 -2.48 -4.76 6.14
CA ASP A 74 -3.56 -4.49 7.09
C ASP A 74 -3.23 -5.04 8.49
N HIS A 75 -2.72 -6.27 8.59
CA HIS A 75 -2.26 -6.84 9.85
C HIS A 75 -1.14 -6.01 10.48
N LEU A 76 -0.15 -5.61 9.69
CA LEU A 76 0.95 -4.77 10.16
C LEU A 76 0.44 -3.40 10.61
N PHE A 77 -0.51 -2.82 9.90
CA PHE A 77 -1.15 -1.56 10.27
C PHE A 77 -1.81 -1.65 11.64
N ILE A 78 -2.61 -2.68 11.89
CA ILE A 78 -3.30 -2.88 13.18
C ILE A 78 -2.27 -3.03 14.32
N GLU A 79 -1.25 -3.86 14.13
CA GLU A 79 -0.19 -4.05 15.12
C GLU A 79 0.62 -2.77 15.38
N SER A 80 0.93 -2.04 14.31
CA SER A 80 1.67 -0.77 14.40
C SER A 80 0.88 0.30 15.16
N MET A 81 -0.43 0.38 14.89
CA MET A 81 -1.33 1.29 15.61
C MET A 81 -1.40 0.95 17.09
N ARG A 82 -1.53 -0.34 17.41
CA ARG A 82 -1.54 -0.80 18.80
C ARG A 82 -0.23 -0.44 19.52
N THR A 83 0.90 -0.74 18.90
CA THR A 83 2.23 -0.43 19.45
C THR A 83 2.37 1.08 19.65
N LEU A 84 1.98 1.87 18.66
CA LEU A 84 2.04 3.33 18.77
C LEU A 84 1.24 3.86 19.95
N HIS A 85 -0.01 3.43 20.10
CA HIS A 85 -0.91 3.92 21.17
C HIS A 85 -0.53 3.42 22.54
N THR A 86 0.16 2.28 22.65
CA THR A 86 0.53 1.70 23.95
C THR A 86 1.93 2.09 24.42
N THR A 87 2.83 2.45 23.52
CA THR A 87 4.24 2.71 23.85
C THR A 87 4.67 4.16 23.68
N CYS A 88 3.99 4.93 22.84
CA CYS A 88 4.33 6.33 22.63
C CYS A 88 3.58 7.22 23.60
N THR A 89 4.31 8.05 24.35
CA THR A 89 3.75 8.92 25.39
C THR A 89 3.53 10.37 24.92
N ASP A 90 4.12 10.76 23.80
CA ASP A 90 3.94 12.10 23.22
C ASP A 90 2.72 12.12 22.31
N PRO A 91 1.63 12.84 22.67
CA PRO A 91 0.41 12.89 21.86
C PRO A 91 0.62 13.44 20.44
N LEU A 92 1.56 14.36 20.24
CA LEU A 92 1.84 14.89 18.91
C LEU A 92 2.49 13.86 18.01
N GLN A 93 3.41 13.05 18.56
CA GLN A 93 4.03 11.95 17.81
C GLN A 93 3.03 10.83 17.51
N VAL A 94 2.14 10.54 18.44
CA VAL A 94 1.04 9.57 18.20
C VAL A 94 0.17 10.04 17.04
N PHE A 95 -0.23 11.30 17.03
CA PHE A 95 -1.04 11.88 15.96
C PHE A 95 -0.32 11.82 14.61
N ALA A 96 0.94 12.22 14.59
CA ALA A 96 1.75 12.27 13.36
C ALA A 96 1.92 10.86 12.75
N TRP A 97 2.32 9.88 13.55
CA TRP A 97 2.53 8.51 13.10
C TRP A 97 1.23 7.81 12.74
N HIS A 98 0.15 8.08 13.47
CA HIS A 98 -1.19 7.60 13.12
C HIS A 98 -1.56 8.02 11.69
N ASP A 99 -1.32 9.28 11.35
CA ASP A 99 -1.61 9.83 10.04
C ASP A 99 -0.72 9.20 8.94
N VAL A 100 0.57 9.01 9.21
CA VAL A 100 1.50 8.33 8.30
C VAL A 100 1.05 6.89 8.02
N TYR A 101 0.73 6.13 9.06
CA TYR A 101 0.28 4.74 8.91
C TYR A 101 -1.03 4.65 8.11
N ARG A 102 -1.96 5.55 8.35
CA ARG A 102 -3.22 5.59 7.60
C ARG A 102 -3.00 5.82 6.11
N HIS A 103 -2.07 6.71 5.76
CA HIS A 103 -1.75 6.97 4.34
C HIS A 103 -1.08 5.78 3.67
N LEU A 104 -0.18 5.10 4.38
CA LEU A 104 0.47 3.88 3.86
C LEU A 104 -0.55 2.75 3.65
N GLU A 105 -1.45 2.56 4.61
CA GLU A 105 -2.52 1.57 4.52
C GLU A 105 -3.47 1.90 3.35
N GLN A 106 -3.80 3.17 3.14
CA GLN A 106 -4.62 3.61 2.03
C GLN A 106 -3.98 3.30 0.68
N CYS A 107 -2.65 3.45 0.55
CA CYS A 107 -1.94 3.07 -0.67
C CYS A 107 -2.07 1.58 -0.97
N SER A 108 -1.98 0.73 0.04
CA SER A 108 -2.15 -0.71 -0.09
C SER A 108 -3.59 -1.08 -0.51
N ASP A 109 -4.59 -0.45 0.10
CA ASP A 109 -6.00 -0.61 -0.25
C ASP A 109 -6.27 -0.21 -1.71
N ASP A 110 -5.68 0.88 -2.15
CA ASP A 110 -5.83 1.36 -3.53
C ASP A 110 -5.24 0.38 -4.53
N CYS A 111 -4.10 -0.23 -4.21
CA CYS A 111 -3.51 -1.29 -5.05
C CYS A 111 -4.45 -2.51 -5.15
N GLU A 112 -5.01 -2.95 -4.05
CA GLU A 112 -5.99 -4.04 -4.04
C GLU A 112 -7.22 -3.70 -4.89
N ARG A 113 -7.72 -2.49 -4.76
CA ARG A 113 -8.89 -2.03 -5.53
C ARG A 113 -8.63 -2.07 -7.03
N VAL A 114 -7.45 -1.64 -7.48
CA VAL A 114 -7.05 -1.71 -8.89
C VAL A 114 -6.96 -3.16 -9.35
N ALA A 115 -6.32 -4.03 -8.58
CA ALA A 115 -6.18 -5.44 -8.91
C ALA A 115 -7.54 -6.14 -9.04
N ASN A 116 -8.45 -5.90 -8.11
CA ASN A 116 -9.79 -6.49 -8.12
C ASN A 116 -10.65 -5.93 -9.26
N THR A 117 -10.47 -4.68 -9.63
CA THR A 117 -11.13 -4.07 -10.80
C THR A 117 -10.66 -4.74 -12.08
N ILE A 118 -9.36 -4.95 -12.24
CA ILE A 118 -8.80 -5.66 -13.41
C ILE A 118 -9.31 -7.10 -13.47
N ASP A 119 -9.30 -7.81 -12.34
CA ASP A 119 -9.82 -9.17 -12.26
C ASP A 119 -11.29 -9.24 -12.70
N SER A 120 -12.12 -8.30 -12.25
CA SER A 120 -13.53 -8.20 -12.65
C SER A 120 -13.69 -7.98 -14.15
N ILE A 121 -12.87 -7.10 -14.75
CA ILE A 121 -12.89 -6.84 -16.19
C ILE A 121 -12.52 -8.10 -16.96
N VAL A 122 -11.49 -8.81 -16.52
CA VAL A 122 -11.04 -10.06 -17.15
C VAL A 122 -12.13 -11.13 -17.06
N MET A 123 -12.76 -11.30 -15.92
CA MET A 123 -13.83 -12.27 -15.73
C MET A 123 -15.04 -11.99 -16.62
N LYS A 124 -15.41 -10.74 -16.80
CA LYS A 124 -16.55 -10.34 -17.66
C LYS A 124 -16.28 -10.53 -19.14
N ASN A 125 -15.02 -10.59 -19.55
CA ASN A 125 -14.60 -10.72 -20.94
C ASN A 125 -13.98 -12.07 -21.29
N SER A 126 -14.10 -13.01 -20.40
CA SER A 126 -13.58 -14.39 -20.60
C SER A 126 -14.60 -15.32 -21.25
#